data_59e859372294dbccb801d38d842d2ba7
#
_entry.id   59e859372294dbccb801d38d842d2ba7
#
_cell.length_a   1.000
_cell.length_b   1.000
_cell.length_c   1.000
_cell.angle_alpha   90.00
_cell.angle_beta   90.00
_cell.angle_gamma   90.00
#
_symmetry.space_group_name_H-M   'P 1'
#
loop_
_entity.id
_entity.type
_entity.pdbx_description
1 polymer ?
#
loop_
_entity_poly.entity_id
_entity_poly.type
_entity_poly.pdbx_seq_one_letter_code
_entity_poly.pdbx_strand_id
1 'polypeptide(L)'
;MFIVHIADITMFYAPASGGVRTYLDAKHRRLALKPGIRHSLLVPGAHLSERDGIFEVPAPPLPFGKGYRFPLRLAPWRNVLHDLQPDLIEVGDPYLTAWAALDARRQLDVPVIGFYHSDLPLLVRNRMGAWFTPNVEAYVSKLYGNFDRVLAPSQVMADKLTGLGVKNVFVQPLGVDLQTFTPAARDPGLRAELGIAEDTRLLIFAGRGSKEKNLPVLLNCMKRLGEGYHLLLVGSGMPASMPDNVTVVDGFVPANHVARLMASADALLHAGDQETFGLVILEAMACGIPVVAVAAGAFTEIVDERCGLLCAPNNPKAMADAVRELFGADSQRLGEQARRHVEQQYAWDAVVDSLLGHYHAVLGTHKPMLAHG
;
A
#
# COMPACT_ATOMS: atom_id res chain seq x y z
N MET A 1 33.25 -5.42 -8.32
CA MET A 1 31.84 -5.04 -8.57
C MET A 1 31.46 -4.08 -7.47
N PHE A 2 31.11 -2.83 -7.78
CA PHE A 2 30.69 -1.86 -6.75
C PHE A 2 29.33 -2.31 -6.19
N ILE A 3 29.25 -2.38 -4.89
CA ILE A 3 28.01 -2.69 -4.17
C ILE A 3 27.39 -1.36 -3.73
N VAL A 4 26.17 -1.08 -4.18
CA VAL A 4 25.40 0.08 -3.72
C VAL A 4 24.62 -0.32 -2.48
N HIS A 5 24.85 0.38 -1.37
CA HIS A 5 24.14 0.15 -0.12
C HIS A 5 22.97 1.13 0.05
N ILE A 6 21.77 0.64 0.05
CA ILE A 6 20.52 1.38 0.23
C ILE A 6 19.99 1.13 1.63
N ALA A 7 19.68 2.18 2.39
CA ALA A 7 19.07 2.08 3.69
C ALA A 7 17.66 2.66 3.68
N ASP A 8 16.65 1.82 3.89
CA ASP A 8 15.28 2.26 4.14
C ASP A 8 15.08 2.56 5.62
N ILE A 9 14.38 3.65 5.93
CA ILE A 9 14.06 4.04 7.30
C ILE A 9 12.57 4.38 7.42
N THR A 10 11.86 3.74 8.35
CA THR A 10 10.43 3.98 8.57
C THR A 10 9.99 3.60 9.98
N MET A 11 8.95 4.29 10.47
CA MET A 11 8.21 3.86 11.66
C MET A 11 6.96 3.01 11.33
N PHE A 12 6.56 2.91 10.06
CA PHE A 12 5.38 2.17 9.63
C PHE A 12 5.62 0.66 9.48
N TYR A 13 6.19 0.05 10.51
CA TYR A 13 6.49 -1.37 10.54
C TYR A 13 6.01 -2.00 11.85
N ALA A 14 4.73 -2.38 11.89
CA ALA A 14 4.13 -3.04 13.06
C ALA A 14 3.51 -4.38 12.64
N PRO A 15 3.33 -5.34 13.56
CA PRO A 15 2.70 -6.63 13.26
C PRO A 15 1.33 -6.50 12.59
N ALA A 16 0.57 -5.48 12.99
CA ALA A 16 -0.76 -5.18 12.44
C ALA A 16 -0.75 -4.12 11.32
N SER A 17 0.43 -3.69 10.82
CA SER A 17 0.47 -2.77 9.68
C SER A 17 0.16 -3.51 8.39
N GLY A 18 -0.67 -2.88 7.56
CA GLY A 18 -1.13 -3.44 6.28
C GLY A 18 -0.13 -3.20 5.14
N GLY A 19 -0.60 -2.58 4.05
CA GLY A 19 0.11 -2.47 2.78
C GLY A 19 1.55 -1.94 2.85
N VAL A 20 1.87 -0.98 3.74
CA VAL A 20 3.24 -0.44 3.84
C VAL A 20 4.24 -1.52 4.27
N ARG A 21 3.91 -2.32 5.29
CA ARG A 21 4.79 -3.43 5.72
C ARG A 21 4.91 -4.49 4.63
N THR A 22 3.80 -4.87 4.00
CA THR A 22 3.80 -5.83 2.88
C THR A 22 4.72 -5.36 1.77
N TYR A 23 4.65 -4.06 1.42
CA TYR A 23 5.54 -3.45 0.44
C TYR A 23 7.02 -3.52 0.87
N LEU A 24 7.34 -3.09 2.09
CA LEU A 24 8.70 -3.06 2.60
C LEU A 24 9.33 -4.47 2.68
N ASP A 25 8.60 -5.46 3.18
CA ASP A 25 9.05 -6.85 3.23
C ASP A 25 9.30 -7.42 1.82
N ALA A 26 8.42 -7.11 0.88
CA ALA A 26 8.55 -7.55 -0.50
C ALA A 26 9.72 -6.86 -1.22
N LYS A 27 9.88 -5.56 -1.04
CA LYS A 27 11.01 -4.76 -1.55
C LYS A 27 12.33 -5.28 -1.00
N HIS A 28 12.42 -5.43 0.33
CA HIS A 28 13.64 -5.89 1.02
C HIS A 28 14.12 -7.24 0.46
N ARG A 29 13.22 -8.23 0.41
CA ARG A 29 13.54 -9.57 -0.12
C ARG A 29 14.05 -9.52 -1.56
N ARG A 30 13.47 -8.67 -2.41
CA ARG A 30 13.84 -8.57 -3.82
C ARG A 30 15.15 -7.82 -4.04
N LEU A 31 15.37 -6.73 -3.32
CA LEU A 31 16.63 -6.00 -3.38
C LEU A 31 17.80 -6.84 -2.87
N ALA A 32 17.60 -7.65 -1.84
CA ALA A 32 18.61 -8.59 -1.33
C ALA A 32 19.04 -9.64 -2.37
N LEU A 33 18.21 -9.93 -3.37
CA LEU A 33 18.53 -10.86 -4.46
C LEU A 33 19.18 -10.18 -5.68
N LYS A 34 19.18 -8.85 -5.75
CA LYS A 34 19.77 -8.12 -6.89
C LYS A 34 21.29 -8.04 -6.76
N PRO A 35 22.07 -8.52 -7.76
CA PRO A 35 23.52 -8.42 -7.73
C PRO A 35 23.99 -6.96 -7.66
N GLY A 36 24.96 -6.70 -6.78
CA GLY A 36 25.50 -5.35 -6.58
C GLY A 36 24.66 -4.42 -5.72
N ILE A 37 23.58 -4.92 -5.11
CA ILE A 37 22.76 -4.16 -4.15
C ILE A 37 22.92 -4.79 -2.77
N ARG A 38 23.16 -3.95 -1.77
CA ARG A 38 22.97 -4.25 -0.35
C ARG A 38 21.78 -3.42 0.14
N HIS A 39 20.85 -4.04 0.83
CA HIS A 39 19.68 -3.35 1.35
C HIS A 39 19.54 -3.55 2.85
N SER A 40 19.43 -2.45 3.59
CA SER A 40 19.15 -2.43 5.03
C SER A 40 17.81 -1.76 5.30
N LEU A 41 16.98 -2.36 6.15
CA LEU A 41 15.68 -1.82 6.53
C LEU A 41 15.67 -1.48 8.03
N LEU A 42 15.58 -0.19 8.37
CA LEU A 42 15.52 0.31 9.74
C LEU A 42 14.06 0.48 10.18
N VAL A 43 13.68 -0.24 11.22
CA VAL A 43 12.31 -0.30 11.75
C VAL A 43 12.29 -0.12 13.27
N PRO A 44 11.15 0.31 13.88
CA PRO A 44 11.07 0.44 15.33
C PRO A 44 11.00 -0.93 16.02
N GLY A 45 11.84 -1.12 17.01
CA GLY A 45 11.92 -2.31 17.84
C GLY A 45 11.88 -2.03 19.34
N ALA A 46 11.93 -3.08 20.15
CA ALA A 46 12.07 -2.96 21.60
C ALA A 46 13.51 -2.66 22.01
N HIS A 47 14.44 -3.29 21.33
CA HIS A 47 15.88 -3.20 21.55
C HIS A 47 16.59 -3.02 20.21
N LEU A 48 17.85 -2.62 20.25
CA LEU A 48 18.68 -2.64 19.05
C LEU A 48 19.00 -4.09 18.70
N SER A 49 18.59 -4.50 17.51
CA SER A 49 18.87 -5.84 16.98
C SER A 49 19.00 -5.78 15.46
N GLU A 50 19.64 -6.79 14.88
CA GLU A 50 19.76 -6.97 13.44
C GLU A 50 19.46 -8.43 13.10
N ARG A 51 18.63 -8.61 12.09
CA ARG A 51 18.36 -9.91 11.52
C ARG A 51 18.07 -9.78 10.02
N ASP A 52 18.84 -10.50 9.20
CA ASP A 52 18.65 -10.57 7.75
C ASP A 52 18.62 -9.19 7.08
N GLY A 53 19.42 -8.21 7.58
CA GLY A 53 19.45 -6.83 7.07
C GLY A 53 18.30 -5.94 7.56
N ILE A 54 17.45 -6.44 8.44
CA ILE A 54 16.43 -5.65 9.15
C ILE A 54 16.99 -5.23 10.50
N PHE A 55 17.08 -3.93 10.73
CA PHE A 55 17.59 -3.31 11.95
C PHE A 55 16.43 -2.79 12.78
N GLU A 56 16.19 -3.42 13.92
CA GLU A 56 15.24 -2.88 14.90
C GLU A 56 15.94 -1.79 15.73
N VAL A 57 15.37 -0.58 15.70
CA VAL A 57 15.89 0.57 16.46
C VAL A 57 14.96 0.85 17.64
N PRO A 58 15.50 1.03 18.86
CA PRO A 58 14.68 1.22 20.06
C PRO A 58 13.67 2.37 19.93
N ALA A 59 12.40 2.03 20.13
CA ALA A 59 11.29 2.97 20.15
C ALA A 59 10.23 2.50 21.15
N PRO A 60 9.68 3.37 22.01
CA PRO A 60 8.62 3.00 22.95
C PRO A 60 7.34 2.58 22.22
N PRO A 61 6.57 1.64 22.79
CA PRO A 61 5.29 1.26 22.23
C PRO A 61 4.31 2.43 22.31
N LEU A 62 3.51 2.59 21.27
CA LEU A 62 2.42 3.56 21.26
C LEU A 62 1.24 2.99 22.07
N PRO A 63 0.77 3.65 23.14
CA PRO A 63 -0.41 3.21 23.87
C PRO A 63 -1.60 3.04 22.91
N PHE A 64 -2.29 1.91 23.00
CA PHE A 64 -3.41 1.55 22.10
C PHE A 64 -3.06 1.47 20.59
N GLY A 65 -1.78 1.50 20.23
CA GLY A 65 -1.29 1.55 18.86
C GLY A 65 -1.21 0.20 18.14
N LYS A 66 -1.87 -0.87 18.61
CA LYS A 66 -1.90 -2.19 17.94
C LYS A 66 -0.51 -2.69 17.50
N GLY A 67 0.51 -2.50 18.35
CA GLY A 67 1.89 -2.90 18.09
C GLY A 67 2.77 -1.86 17.41
N TYR A 68 2.24 -0.69 17.06
CA TYR A 68 3.08 0.42 16.60
C TYR A 68 3.96 0.96 17.72
N ARG A 69 5.17 1.35 17.34
CA ARG A 69 6.15 2.03 18.19
C ARG A 69 6.47 3.39 17.61
N PHE A 70 6.69 4.38 18.46
CA PHE A 70 6.95 5.75 18.03
C PHE A 70 8.33 6.22 18.50
N PRO A 71 9.27 6.53 17.59
CA PRO A 71 10.55 7.09 17.92
C PRO A 71 10.41 8.44 18.67
N LEU A 72 11.12 8.59 19.78
CA LEU A 72 11.13 9.85 20.55
C LEU A 72 12.46 10.61 20.43
N ARG A 73 13.50 9.96 19.90
CA ARG A 73 14.84 10.53 19.77
C ARG A 73 15.42 10.22 18.39
N LEU A 74 16.06 11.23 17.78
CA LEU A 74 16.74 11.09 16.49
C LEU A 74 18.02 10.24 16.59
N ALA A 75 18.79 10.44 17.67
CA ALA A 75 20.15 9.92 17.80
C ALA A 75 20.27 8.40 17.59
N PRO A 76 19.41 7.51 18.13
CA PRO A 76 19.55 6.07 17.87
C PRO A 76 19.45 5.73 16.39
N TRP A 77 18.53 6.36 15.68
CA TRP A 77 18.29 6.14 14.25
C TRP A 77 19.42 6.67 13.38
N ARG A 78 19.87 7.89 13.67
CA ARG A 78 21.02 8.49 13.02
C ARG A 78 22.29 7.65 13.22
N ASN A 79 22.56 7.19 14.45
CA ASN A 79 23.75 6.40 14.75
C ASN A 79 23.77 5.08 13.96
N VAL A 80 22.63 4.38 13.85
CA VAL A 80 22.54 3.17 13.02
C VAL A 80 22.82 3.50 11.54
N LEU A 81 22.27 4.59 11.00
CA LEU A 81 22.58 5.03 9.64
C LEU A 81 24.08 5.36 9.47
N HIS A 82 24.67 6.00 10.49
CA HIS A 82 26.09 6.31 10.47
C HIS A 82 26.96 5.03 10.49
N ASP A 83 26.61 4.05 11.31
CA ASP A 83 27.34 2.78 11.37
C ASP A 83 27.19 1.95 10.07
N LEU A 84 26.06 2.05 9.41
CA LEU A 84 25.79 1.36 8.14
C LEU A 84 26.50 1.96 6.93
N GLN A 85 26.83 3.26 6.95
CA GLN A 85 27.45 3.99 5.84
C GLN A 85 26.75 3.70 4.50
N PRO A 86 25.42 3.95 4.36
CA PRO A 86 24.73 3.72 3.12
C PRO A 86 25.16 4.71 2.03
N ASP A 87 25.01 4.33 0.76
CA ASP A 87 25.18 5.24 -0.37
C ASP A 87 23.92 6.06 -0.66
N LEU A 88 22.75 5.60 -0.19
CA LEU A 88 21.45 6.25 -0.35
C LEU A 88 20.53 5.90 0.81
N ILE A 89 19.75 6.89 1.28
CA ILE A 89 18.71 6.67 2.30
C ILE A 89 17.34 6.88 1.68
N GLU A 90 16.42 5.91 1.86
CA GLU A 90 15.00 6.10 1.54
C GLU A 90 14.17 6.24 2.82
N VAL A 91 13.34 7.27 2.86
CA VAL A 91 12.46 7.60 4.00
C VAL A 91 11.03 7.21 3.66
N GLY A 92 10.43 6.31 4.45
CA GLY A 92 9.08 5.80 4.22
C GLY A 92 7.96 6.51 4.98
N ASP A 93 8.24 7.57 5.75
CA ASP A 93 7.22 8.28 6.53
C ASP A 93 7.63 9.73 6.85
N PRO A 94 6.65 10.64 7.10
CA PRO A 94 6.93 12.06 7.36
C PRO A 94 7.14 12.37 8.85
N TYR A 95 7.73 11.46 9.62
CA TYR A 95 7.87 11.65 11.07
C TYR A 95 9.34 11.81 11.49
N LEU A 96 9.66 11.41 12.71
CA LEU A 96 10.99 11.58 13.29
C LEU A 96 12.08 10.82 12.52
N THR A 97 11.77 9.69 11.93
CA THR A 97 12.64 8.91 11.05
C THR A 97 13.15 9.74 9.86
N ALA A 98 12.29 10.55 9.26
CA ALA A 98 12.66 11.47 8.19
C ALA A 98 13.71 12.50 8.63
N TRP A 99 13.53 13.08 9.81
CA TRP A 99 14.49 14.04 10.36
C TRP A 99 15.80 13.36 10.75
N ALA A 100 15.77 12.10 11.21
CA ALA A 100 16.98 11.34 11.48
C ALA A 100 17.79 11.07 10.19
N ALA A 101 17.11 10.76 9.09
CA ALA A 101 17.73 10.60 7.77
C ALA A 101 18.36 11.90 7.27
N LEU A 102 17.65 13.03 7.38
CA LEU A 102 18.17 14.35 7.00
C LEU A 102 19.35 14.81 7.87
N ASP A 103 19.39 14.39 9.14
CA ASP A 103 20.55 14.67 10.02
C ASP A 103 21.74 13.79 9.65
N ALA A 104 21.51 12.49 9.37
CA ALA A 104 22.56 11.58 8.89
C ALA A 104 23.12 12.02 7.52
N ARG A 105 22.28 12.48 6.59
CA ARG A 105 22.69 13.03 5.28
C ARG A 105 23.79 14.08 5.41
N ARG A 106 23.68 15.00 6.37
CA ARG A 106 24.64 16.08 6.55
C ARG A 106 26.03 15.59 6.95
N GLN A 107 26.10 14.44 7.61
CA GLN A 107 27.34 13.84 8.10
C GLN A 107 27.95 12.85 7.10
N LEU A 108 27.09 12.14 6.35
CA LEU A 108 27.49 11.09 5.42
C LEU A 108 27.66 11.60 3.98
N ASP A 109 27.13 12.79 3.67
CA ASP A 109 27.09 13.36 2.32
C ASP A 109 26.46 12.38 1.32
N VAL A 110 25.26 11.88 1.65
CA VAL A 110 24.51 10.91 0.83
C VAL A 110 23.14 11.46 0.45
N PRO A 111 22.59 11.09 -0.72
CA PRO A 111 21.28 11.53 -1.12
C PRO A 111 20.17 10.85 -0.31
N VAL A 112 19.04 11.57 -0.16
CA VAL A 112 17.84 11.10 0.53
C VAL A 112 16.63 11.14 -0.39
N ILE A 113 15.96 10.01 -0.56
CA ILE A 113 14.69 9.89 -1.26
C ILE A 113 13.56 9.77 -0.24
N GLY A 114 12.46 10.49 -0.46
CA GLY A 114 11.24 10.32 0.33
C GLY A 114 10.21 9.49 -0.42
N PHE A 115 9.60 8.48 0.20
CA PHE A 115 8.45 7.76 -0.34
C PHE A 115 7.17 8.17 0.40
N TYR A 116 6.19 8.69 -0.31
CA TYR A 116 4.94 9.21 0.26
C TYR A 116 3.87 8.11 0.39
N HIS A 117 4.05 7.20 1.34
CA HIS A 117 3.11 6.09 1.56
C HIS A 117 1.76 6.50 2.13
N SER A 118 1.67 7.64 2.80
CA SER A 118 0.48 8.06 3.55
C SER A 118 0.18 9.54 3.38
N ASP A 119 -1.08 9.86 3.14
CA ASP A 119 -1.57 11.23 3.06
C ASP A 119 -1.76 11.82 4.46
N LEU A 120 -0.65 12.34 5.04
CA LEU A 120 -0.66 12.92 6.39
C LEU A 120 -1.65 14.08 6.53
N PRO A 121 -1.76 15.07 5.62
CA PRO A 121 -2.75 16.12 5.69
C PRO A 121 -4.19 15.59 5.81
N LEU A 122 -4.53 14.60 5.00
CA LEU A 122 -5.85 13.98 5.03
C LEU A 122 -6.10 13.21 6.33
N LEU A 123 -5.10 12.46 6.82
CA LEU A 123 -5.19 11.75 8.09
C LEU A 123 -5.44 12.70 9.27
N VAL A 124 -4.72 13.83 9.32
CA VAL A 124 -4.89 14.84 10.37
C VAL A 124 -6.24 15.53 10.24
N ARG A 125 -6.65 15.92 9.03
CA ARG A 125 -7.96 16.50 8.76
C ARG A 125 -9.09 15.63 9.27
N ASN A 126 -9.03 14.32 9.05
CA ASN A 126 -10.06 13.37 9.46
C ASN A 126 -10.14 13.13 10.97
N ARG A 127 -9.01 13.29 11.69
CA ARG A 127 -8.92 13.05 13.14
C ARG A 127 -9.05 14.30 13.98
N MET A 128 -8.49 15.42 13.51
CA MET A 128 -8.35 16.66 14.27
C MET A 128 -9.14 17.83 13.68
N GLY A 129 -9.73 17.63 12.48
CA GLY A 129 -10.51 18.65 11.78
C GLY A 129 -9.69 19.48 10.77
N ALA A 130 -10.41 20.20 9.90
CA ALA A 130 -9.84 20.94 8.79
C ALA A 130 -8.93 22.12 9.22
N TRP A 131 -9.07 22.61 10.43
CA TRP A 131 -8.31 23.75 10.98
C TRP A 131 -6.79 23.50 10.96
N PHE A 132 -6.38 22.25 11.21
CA PHE A 132 -4.95 21.91 11.27
C PHE A 132 -4.35 21.61 9.90
N THR A 133 -5.16 21.45 8.87
CA THR A 133 -4.72 21.02 7.53
C THR A 133 -3.64 21.93 6.94
N PRO A 134 -3.76 23.29 6.94
CA PRO A 134 -2.73 24.15 6.35
C PRO A 134 -1.35 24.02 7.00
N ASN A 135 -1.31 23.85 8.34
CA ASN A 135 -0.04 23.68 9.05
C ASN A 135 0.63 22.35 8.71
N VAL A 136 -0.17 21.29 8.54
CA VAL A 136 0.34 19.96 8.17
C VAL A 136 0.78 19.95 6.71
N GLU A 137 0.06 20.61 5.81
CA GLU A 137 0.45 20.80 4.42
C GLU A 137 1.76 21.56 4.29
N ALA A 138 1.92 22.66 5.04
CA ALA A 138 3.17 23.41 5.10
C ALA A 138 4.34 22.57 5.66
N TYR A 139 4.05 21.72 6.66
CA TYR A 139 5.03 20.78 7.21
C TYR A 139 5.45 19.74 6.16
N VAL A 140 4.50 19.12 5.47
CA VAL A 140 4.77 18.13 4.39
C VAL A 140 5.58 18.79 3.28
N SER A 141 5.16 19.96 2.80
CA SER A 141 5.88 20.72 1.79
C SER A 141 7.33 20.99 2.20
N LYS A 142 7.54 21.49 3.42
CA LYS A 142 8.86 21.78 3.95
C LYS A 142 9.72 20.51 4.11
N LEU A 143 9.15 19.43 4.65
CA LEU A 143 9.90 18.18 4.87
C LEU A 143 10.32 17.56 3.54
N TYR A 144 9.34 17.31 2.65
CA TYR A 144 9.61 16.65 1.37
C TYR A 144 10.42 17.51 0.40
N GLY A 145 10.38 18.84 0.56
CA GLY A 145 11.27 19.77 -0.15
C GLY A 145 12.75 19.66 0.20
N ASN A 146 13.11 18.93 1.26
CA ASN A 146 14.51 18.64 1.61
C ASN A 146 15.06 17.36 0.99
N PHE A 147 14.22 16.54 0.33
CA PHE A 147 14.67 15.31 -0.30
C PHE A 147 15.17 15.58 -1.72
N ASP A 148 16.13 14.79 -2.17
CA ASP A 148 16.69 14.88 -3.53
C ASP A 148 15.70 14.41 -4.57
N ARG A 149 14.84 13.45 -4.17
CA ARG A 149 13.73 12.92 -4.97
C ARG A 149 12.58 12.51 -4.03
N VAL A 150 11.35 12.67 -4.52
CA VAL A 150 10.15 12.20 -3.81
C VAL A 150 9.42 11.22 -4.70
N LEU A 151 9.11 10.06 -4.17
CA LEU A 151 8.34 9.02 -4.83
C LEU A 151 6.91 9.02 -4.29
N ALA A 152 5.95 9.04 -5.18
CA ALA A 152 4.53 8.97 -4.87
C ALA A 152 3.95 7.67 -5.47
N PRO A 153 3.09 6.93 -4.74
CA PRO A 153 2.59 5.64 -5.22
C PRO A 153 1.63 5.74 -6.42
N SER A 154 1.09 6.92 -6.68
CA SER A 154 0.11 7.19 -7.74
C SER A 154 0.26 8.62 -8.27
N GLN A 155 -0.28 8.90 -9.47
CA GLN A 155 -0.28 10.25 -10.04
C GLN A 155 -1.09 11.23 -9.18
N VAL A 156 -2.24 10.79 -8.64
CA VAL A 156 -3.04 11.59 -7.69
C VAL A 156 -2.21 12.06 -6.50
N MET A 157 -1.36 11.20 -5.95
CA MET A 157 -0.48 11.57 -4.83
C MET A 157 0.68 12.45 -5.30
N ALA A 158 1.21 12.23 -6.48
CA ALA A 158 2.24 13.07 -7.07
C ALA A 158 1.72 14.50 -7.35
N ASP A 159 0.53 14.62 -7.93
CA ASP A 159 -0.12 15.89 -8.20
C ASP A 159 -0.43 16.65 -6.91
N LYS A 160 -0.88 15.93 -5.88
CA LYS A 160 -1.11 16.50 -4.56
C LYS A 160 0.17 17.10 -3.96
N LEU A 161 1.26 16.35 -3.97
CA LEU A 161 2.55 16.84 -3.47
C LEU A 161 3.06 18.04 -4.28
N THR A 162 2.96 17.99 -5.59
CA THR A 162 3.32 19.08 -6.49
C THR A 162 2.46 20.32 -6.21
N GLY A 163 1.16 20.14 -5.97
CA GLY A 163 0.25 21.21 -5.55
C GLY A 163 0.61 21.85 -4.21
N LEU A 164 1.28 21.11 -3.32
CA LEU A 164 1.85 21.62 -2.07
C LEU A 164 3.21 22.32 -2.26
N GLY A 165 3.72 22.42 -3.50
CA GLY A 165 5.01 23.04 -3.83
C GLY A 165 6.22 22.11 -3.68
N VAL A 166 6.03 20.81 -3.47
CA VAL A 166 7.13 19.84 -3.46
C VAL A 166 7.66 19.65 -4.88
N LYS A 167 8.98 19.75 -5.03
CA LYS A 167 9.68 19.56 -6.30
C LYS A 167 10.22 18.13 -6.42
N ASN A 168 10.62 17.74 -7.64
CA ASN A 168 11.24 16.44 -7.90
C ASN A 168 10.37 15.25 -7.46
N VAL A 169 9.05 15.35 -7.67
CA VAL A 169 8.07 14.30 -7.40
C VAL A 169 7.96 13.40 -8.63
N PHE A 170 8.03 12.08 -8.41
CA PHE A 170 7.92 11.06 -9.46
C PHE A 170 6.95 9.97 -8.99
N VAL A 171 6.23 9.40 -9.94
CA VAL A 171 5.35 8.26 -9.67
C VAL A 171 6.19 6.98 -9.58
N GLN A 172 6.01 6.24 -8.50
CA GLN A 172 6.58 4.92 -8.28
C GLN A 172 5.49 4.01 -7.73
N PRO A 173 4.84 3.18 -8.56
CA PRO A 173 3.79 2.28 -8.12
C PRO A 173 4.35 1.21 -7.17
N LEU A 174 3.46 0.57 -6.43
CA LEU A 174 3.77 -0.59 -5.62
C LEU A 174 3.53 -1.86 -6.44
N GLY A 175 4.26 -2.92 -6.12
CA GLY A 175 4.11 -4.22 -6.78
C GLY A 175 3.13 -5.14 -6.05
N VAL A 176 2.63 -6.15 -6.75
CA VAL A 176 1.83 -7.23 -6.19
C VAL A 176 2.52 -8.58 -6.36
N ASP A 177 2.31 -9.48 -5.41
CA ASP A 177 2.85 -10.84 -5.43
C ASP A 177 1.98 -11.75 -6.28
N LEU A 178 2.36 -11.92 -7.54
CA LEU A 178 1.67 -12.73 -8.54
C LEU A 178 1.77 -14.25 -8.28
N GLN A 179 2.66 -14.68 -7.38
CA GLN A 179 2.77 -16.09 -6.99
C GLN A 179 1.76 -16.44 -5.91
N THR A 180 1.60 -15.56 -4.93
CA THR A 180 0.60 -15.72 -3.87
C THR A 180 -0.79 -15.39 -4.39
N PHE A 181 -0.98 -14.24 -5.02
CA PHE A 181 -2.25 -13.81 -5.59
C PHE A 181 -2.36 -14.29 -7.05
N THR A 182 -3.07 -15.39 -7.24
CA THR A 182 -3.20 -16.08 -8.52
C THR A 182 -4.57 -16.73 -8.66
N PRO A 183 -5.12 -16.86 -9.87
CA PRO A 183 -6.34 -17.63 -10.11
C PRO A 183 -6.24 -19.08 -9.64
N ALA A 184 -5.03 -19.66 -9.65
CA ALA A 184 -4.78 -21.01 -9.16
C ALA A 184 -5.02 -21.20 -7.65
N ALA A 185 -5.12 -20.12 -6.88
CA ALA A 185 -5.46 -20.15 -5.45
C ALA A 185 -6.95 -20.41 -5.20
N ARG A 186 -7.79 -20.47 -6.26
CA ARG A 186 -9.23 -20.73 -6.16
C ARG A 186 -9.51 -22.07 -5.48
N ASP A 187 -10.42 -22.03 -4.52
CA ASP A 187 -10.94 -23.20 -3.81
C ASP A 187 -12.40 -23.45 -4.21
N PRO A 188 -12.68 -24.52 -4.95
CA PRO A 188 -14.04 -24.86 -5.33
C PRO A 188 -14.96 -25.18 -4.14
N GLY A 189 -14.39 -25.62 -3.00
CA GLY A 189 -15.14 -25.97 -1.79
C GLY A 189 -15.57 -24.78 -0.93
N LEU A 190 -15.03 -23.58 -1.18
CA LEU A 190 -15.28 -22.41 -0.31
C LEU A 190 -16.76 -22.04 -0.17
N ARG A 191 -17.54 -22.12 -1.24
CA ARG A 191 -18.97 -21.81 -1.19
C ARG A 191 -19.73 -22.75 -0.26
N ALA A 192 -19.45 -24.05 -0.35
CA ALA A 192 -20.02 -25.06 0.54
C ALA A 192 -19.56 -24.85 2.01
N GLU A 193 -18.28 -24.54 2.23
CA GLU A 193 -17.72 -24.19 3.56
C GLU A 193 -18.48 -23.02 4.20
N LEU A 194 -18.84 -22.02 3.41
CA LEU A 194 -19.54 -20.81 3.85
C LEU A 194 -21.07 -20.95 3.84
N GLY A 195 -21.62 -22.08 3.38
CA GLY A 195 -23.07 -22.30 3.24
C GLY A 195 -23.72 -21.42 2.17
N ILE A 196 -22.95 -21.01 1.15
CA ILE A 196 -23.41 -20.14 0.05
C ILE A 196 -23.82 -21.01 -1.14
N ALA A 197 -25.00 -20.76 -1.71
CA ALA A 197 -25.47 -21.47 -2.89
C ALA A 197 -24.59 -21.21 -4.12
N GLU A 198 -24.47 -22.20 -5.00
CA GLU A 198 -23.58 -22.14 -6.17
C GLU A 198 -23.93 -21.03 -7.17
N ASP A 199 -25.22 -20.69 -7.28
CA ASP A 199 -25.74 -19.64 -8.16
C ASP A 199 -25.66 -18.22 -7.56
N THR A 200 -25.33 -18.10 -6.27
CA THR A 200 -25.15 -16.81 -5.58
C THR A 200 -23.83 -16.17 -6.00
N ARG A 201 -23.84 -14.90 -6.36
CA ARG A 201 -22.63 -14.13 -6.66
C ARG A 201 -21.86 -13.82 -5.37
N LEU A 202 -20.66 -14.36 -5.24
CA LEU A 202 -19.78 -14.13 -4.09
C LEU A 202 -18.91 -12.90 -4.32
N LEU A 203 -19.17 -11.84 -3.57
CA LEU A 203 -18.39 -10.60 -3.56
C LEU A 203 -17.41 -10.64 -2.39
N ILE A 204 -16.27 -9.97 -2.51
CA ILE A 204 -15.29 -9.88 -1.43
C ILE A 204 -14.84 -8.44 -1.18
N PHE A 205 -14.65 -8.11 0.09
CA PHE A 205 -13.87 -6.97 0.56
C PHE A 205 -12.75 -7.50 1.46
N ALA A 206 -11.51 -7.05 1.27
CA ALA A 206 -10.41 -7.36 2.17
C ALA A 206 -9.71 -6.09 2.65
N GLY A 207 -9.54 -5.99 3.97
CA GLY A 207 -8.94 -4.84 4.61
C GLY A 207 -9.42 -4.65 6.05
N ARG A 208 -8.95 -3.59 6.70
CA ARG A 208 -9.42 -3.23 8.05
C ARG A 208 -10.80 -2.57 7.98
N GLY A 209 -11.67 -2.86 8.91
CA GLY A 209 -12.97 -2.20 9.07
C GLY A 209 -12.83 -0.80 9.68
N SER A 210 -12.02 0.05 9.08
CA SER A 210 -11.77 1.42 9.51
C SER A 210 -12.67 2.43 8.76
N LYS A 211 -12.80 3.63 9.31
CA LYS A 211 -13.74 4.64 8.80
C LYS A 211 -13.50 4.97 7.32
N GLU A 212 -12.24 5.08 6.91
CA GLU A 212 -11.84 5.40 5.55
C GLU A 212 -12.19 4.30 4.52
N LYS A 213 -12.46 3.08 4.97
CA LYS A 213 -12.92 1.97 4.11
C LYS A 213 -14.41 1.99 3.82
N ASN A 214 -15.14 2.83 4.50
CA ASN A 214 -16.54 3.15 4.24
C ASN A 214 -17.48 1.92 4.15
N LEU A 215 -17.29 0.96 5.08
CA LEU A 215 -18.10 -0.28 5.14
C LEU A 215 -19.61 -0.06 5.12
N PRO A 216 -20.17 1.02 5.72
CA PRO A 216 -21.61 1.27 5.62
C PRO A 216 -22.13 1.38 4.19
N VAL A 217 -21.31 1.84 3.23
CA VAL A 217 -21.69 1.87 1.81
C VAL A 217 -21.79 0.45 1.26
N LEU A 218 -20.84 -0.44 1.58
CA LEU A 218 -20.88 -1.86 1.17
C LEU A 218 -22.12 -2.57 1.73
N LEU A 219 -22.39 -2.42 3.04
CA LEU A 219 -23.53 -3.04 3.69
C LEU A 219 -24.88 -2.55 3.11
N ASN A 220 -24.99 -1.25 2.83
CA ASN A 220 -26.18 -0.70 2.19
C ASN A 220 -26.29 -1.09 0.70
N CYS A 221 -25.17 -1.31 0.02
CA CYS A 221 -25.13 -1.89 -1.31
C CYS A 221 -25.69 -3.33 -1.29
N MET A 222 -25.24 -4.18 -0.35
CA MET A 222 -25.74 -5.55 -0.20
C MET A 222 -27.25 -5.64 0.06
N LYS A 223 -27.79 -4.76 0.89
CA LYS A 223 -29.25 -4.65 1.11
C LYS A 223 -30.01 -4.35 -0.18
N ARG A 224 -29.41 -3.61 -1.13
CA ARG A 224 -30.01 -3.27 -2.43
C ARG A 224 -29.84 -4.36 -3.46
N LEU A 225 -28.78 -5.16 -3.38
CA LEU A 225 -28.52 -6.29 -4.27
C LEU A 225 -29.46 -7.47 -3.98
N GLY A 226 -29.74 -7.76 -2.69
CA GLY A 226 -30.65 -8.83 -2.26
C GLY A 226 -30.01 -10.22 -2.24
N GLU A 227 -30.85 -11.26 -2.26
CA GLU A 227 -30.49 -12.66 -1.97
C GLU A 227 -29.54 -13.31 -3.01
N GLY A 228 -29.54 -12.86 -4.25
CA GLY A 228 -28.64 -13.39 -5.31
C GLY A 228 -27.16 -13.01 -5.14
N TYR A 229 -26.80 -12.30 -4.06
CA TYR A 229 -25.45 -11.81 -3.79
C TYR A 229 -25.06 -12.04 -2.35
N HIS A 230 -23.83 -12.45 -2.14
CA HIS A 230 -23.23 -12.62 -0.82
C HIS A 230 -21.90 -11.87 -0.72
N LEU A 231 -21.66 -11.14 0.38
CA LEU A 231 -20.42 -10.41 0.60
C LEU A 231 -19.57 -11.06 1.69
N LEU A 232 -18.33 -11.36 1.37
CA LEU A 232 -17.32 -11.80 2.31
C LEU A 232 -16.48 -10.60 2.76
N LEU A 233 -16.54 -10.23 4.05
CA LEU A 233 -15.69 -9.21 4.65
C LEU A 233 -14.51 -9.87 5.33
N VAL A 234 -13.29 -9.57 4.87
CA VAL A 234 -12.06 -10.19 5.36
C VAL A 234 -11.18 -9.16 6.05
N GLY A 235 -10.86 -9.37 7.33
CA GLY A 235 -9.95 -8.52 8.10
C GLY A 235 -10.50 -8.07 9.44
N SER A 236 -9.70 -7.35 10.20
CA SER A 236 -10.02 -6.94 11.57
C SER A 236 -10.85 -5.66 11.66
N GLY A 237 -11.64 -5.55 12.74
CA GLY A 237 -12.40 -4.33 13.05
C GLY A 237 -13.71 -4.21 12.28
N MET A 238 -14.27 -5.32 11.86
CA MET A 238 -15.58 -5.36 11.20
C MET A 238 -16.69 -5.04 12.17
N PRO A 239 -17.85 -4.49 11.72
CA PRO A 239 -19.00 -4.25 12.56
C PRO A 239 -19.53 -5.55 13.18
N ALA A 240 -20.14 -5.46 14.36
CA ALA A 240 -20.65 -6.63 15.10
C ALA A 240 -21.96 -7.20 14.53
N SER A 241 -22.74 -6.41 13.81
CA SER A 241 -24.03 -6.81 13.23
C SER A 241 -23.99 -6.72 11.72
N MET A 242 -24.31 -7.82 11.05
CA MET A 242 -24.29 -7.98 9.60
C MET A 242 -25.67 -8.37 9.06
N PRO A 243 -25.99 -8.00 7.82
CA PRO A 243 -27.09 -8.64 7.06
C PRO A 243 -26.83 -10.13 6.84
N ASP A 244 -27.88 -10.90 6.60
CA ASP A 244 -27.80 -12.36 6.40
C ASP A 244 -26.93 -12.75 5.19
N ASN A 245 -26.87 -11.89 4.18
CA ASN A 245 -26.04 -12.07 3.00
C ASN A 245 -24.60 -11.46 3.14
N VAL A 246 -24.09 -11.39 4.37
CA VAL A 246 -22.73 -10.92 4.66
C VAL A 246 -22.06 -11.84 5.68
N THR A 247 -20.93 -12.42 5.31
CA THR A 247 -20.10 -13.23 6.21
C THR A 247 -18.81 -12.47 6.56
N VAL A 248 -18.33 -12.60 7.80
CA VAL A 248 -17.10 -11.98 8.28
C VAL A 248 -16.04 -13.03 8.60
N VAL A 249 -14.86 -12.86 8.02
CA VAL A 249 -13.61 -13.53 8.43
C VAL A 249 -12.79 -12.52 9.22
N ASP A 250 -13.01 -12.48 10.55
CA ASP A 250 -12.41 -11.45 11.43
C ASP A 250 -10.96 -11.78 11.80
N GLY A 251 -10.19 -10.73 12.04
CA GLY A 251 -8.82 -10.80 12.52
C GLY A 251 -7.75 -10.64 11.45
N PHE A 252 -6.52 -11.00 11.81
CA PHE A 252 -5.41 -11.02 10.85
C PHE A 252 -5.47 -12.29 10.02
N VAL A 253 -5.59 -12.14 8.71
CA VAL A 253 -5.65 -13.26 7.76
C VAL A 253 -4.34 -13.28 6.96
N PRO A 254 -3.60 -14.41 6.92
CA PRO A 254 -2.38 -14.54 6.12
C PRO A 254 -2.64 -14.34 4.62
N ALA A 255 -1.64 -13.83 3.89
CA ALA A 255 -1.79 -13.47 2.48
C ALA A 255 -2.25 -14.63 1.58
N ASN A 256 -1.73 -15.85 1.80
CA ASN A 256 -2.16 -17.05 1.07
C ASN A 256 -3.65 -17.39 1.31
N HIS A 257 -4.14 -17.16 2.52
CA HIS A 257 -5.56 -17.37 2.82
C HIS A 257 -6.42 -16.26 2.19
N VAL A 258 -5.97 -14.99 2.24
CA VAL A 258 -6.65 -13.89 1.52
C VAL A 258 -6.71 -14.19 0.02
N ALA A 259 -5.63 -14.68 -0.58
CA ALA A 259 -5.57 -15.06 -1.98
C ALA A 259 -6.56 -16.20 -2.31
N ARG A 260 -6.67 -17.25 -1.45
CA ARG A 260 -7.66 -18.31 -1.58
C ARG A 260 -9.09 -17.75 -1.60
N LEU A 261 -9.41 -16.85 -0.65
CA LEU A 261 -10.74 -16.23 -0.57
C LEU A 261 -11.02 -15.32 -1.78
N MET A 262 -10.04 -14.49 -2.19
CA MET A 262 -10.18 -13.62 -3.36
C MET A 262 -10.36 -14.41 -4.65
N ALA A 263 -9.50 -15.39 -4.92
CA ALA A 263 -9.58 -16.19 -6.14
C ALA A 263 -10.88 -17.02 -6.23
N SER A 264 -11.54 -17.27 -5.10
CA SER A 264 -12.80 -18.00 -5.03
C SER A 264 -14.03 -17.09 -5.12
N ALA A 265 -13.86 -15.77 -5.03
CA ALA A 265 -14.91 -14.78 -5.20
C ALA A 265 -15.15 -14.46 -6.69
N ASP A 266 -16.29 -13.84 -7.00
CA ASP A 266 -16.64 -13.42 -8.36
C ASP A 266 -16.24 -11.99 -8.67
N ALA A 267 -16.12 -11.11 -7.64
CA ALA A 267 -15.63 -9.73 -7.78
C ALA A 267 -15.17 -9.14 -6.44
N LEU A 268 -14.23 -8.20 -6.49
CA LEU A 268 -13.88 -7.36 -5.34
C LEU A 268 -14.79 -6.13 -5.29
N LEU A 269 -15.28 -5.78 -4.09
CA LEU A 269 -15.95 -4.50 -3.81
C LEU A 269 -15.10 -3.62 -2.92
N HIS A 270 -14.94 -2.34 -3.26
CA HIS A 270 -14.22 -1.39 -2.41
C HIS A 270 -14.87 -0.01 -2.38
N ALA A 271 -15.29 0.45 -1.20
CA ALA A 271 -15.99 1.73 -1.01
C ALA A 271 -15.13 2.83 -0.37
N GLY A 272 -13.87 2.56 -0.04
CA GLY A 272 -12.95 3.54 0.54
C GLY A 272 -12.56 4.61 -0.48
N ASP A 273 -12.64 5.87 -0.08
CA ASP A 273 -12.42 7.04 -0.94
C ASP A 273 -11.08 7.77 -0.66
N GLN A 274 -10.22 7.18 0.17
CA GLN A 274 -8.98 7.80 0.67
C GLN A 274 -7.74 6.92 0.44
N GLU A 275 -7.74 6.16 -0.64
CA GLU A 275 -6.61 5.27 -0.95
C GLU A 275 -5.48 6.03 -1.65
N THR A 276 -4.28 5.91 -1.11
CA THR A 276 -3.07 6.45 -1.74
C THR A 276 -2.59 5.59 -2.90
N PHE A 277 -2.88 4.28 -2.87
CA PHE A 277 -2.57 3.33 -3.94
C PHE A 277 -3.65 2.24 -4.08
N GLY A 278 -3.87 1.41 -3.04
CA GLY A 278 -4.90 0.37 -3.08
C GLY A 278 -4.37 -1.00 -3.50
N LEU A 279 -3.36 -1.52 -2.79
CA LEU A 279 -2.81 -2.86 -3.04
C LEU A 279 -3.87 -3.96 -3.16
N VAL A 280 -4.95 -3.87 -2.38
CA VAL A 280 -6.04 -4.86 -2.40
C VAL A 280 -6.73 -4.99 -3.76
N ILE A 281 -6.80 -3.88 -4.53
CA ILE A 281 -7.30 -3.90 -5.91
C ILE A 281 -6.37 -4.74 -6.79
N LEU A 282 -5.06 -4.50 -6.70
CA LEU A 282 -4.08 -5.27 -7.47
C LEU A 282 -4.07 -6.76 -7.07
N GLU A 283 -4.25 -7.06 -5.78
CA GLU A 283 -4.34 -8.42 -5.26
C GLU A 283 -5.55 -9.17 -5.84
N ALA A 284 -6.70 -8.50 -5.92
CA ALA A 284 -7.90 -9.05 -6.54
C ALA A 284 -7.73 -9.27 -8.05
N MET A 285 -7.22 -8.25 -8.75
CA MET A 285 -6.91 -8.35 -10.18
C MET A 285 -5.88 -9.45 -10.47
N ALA A 286 -4.89 -9.61 -9.59
CA ALA A 286 -3.91 -10.69 -9.65
C ALA A 286 -4.55 -12.08 -9.46
N CYS A 287 -5.62 -12.19 -8.67
CA CYS A 287 -6.43 -13.39 -8.55
C CYS A 287 -7.36 -13.63 -9.75
N GLY A 288 -7.38 -12.76 -10.75
CA GLY A 288 -8.20 -12.87 -11.94
C GLY A 288 -9.67 -12.54 -11.72
N ILE A 289 -10.00 -11.75 -10.69
CA ILE A 289 -11.36 -11.29 -10.45
C ILE A 289 -11.51 -9.80 -10.78
N PRO A 290 -12.64 -9.39 -11.37
CA PRO A 290 -12.90 -7.99 -11.67
C PRO A 290 -13.22 -7.19 -10.39
N VAL A 291 -13.17 -5.86 -10.52
CA VAL A 291 -13.28 -4.94 -9.38
C VAL A 291 -14.45 -3.99 -9.58
N VAL A 292 -15.22 -3.74 -8.52
CA VAL A 292 -16.11 -2.59 -8.41
C VAL A 292 -15.60 -1.70 -7.27
N ALA A 293 -15.17 -0.49 -7.61
CA ALA A 293 -14.61 0.46 -6.65
C ALA A 293 -15.23 1.85 -6.82
N VAL A 294 -14.99 2.71 -5.84
CA VAL A 294 -15.41 4.12 -5.97
C VAL A 294 -14.42 4.91 -6.82
N ALA A 295 -14.93 5.88 -7.58
CA ALA A 295 -14.13 6.80 -8.39
C ALA A 295 -13.43 7.84 -7.49
N ALA A 296 -12.43 7.42 -6.70
CA ALA A 296 -11.70 8.27 -5.78
C ALA A 296 -10.26 7.77 -5.56
N GLY A 297 -9.36 8.71 -5.24
CA GLY A 297 -7.95 8.41 -4.97
C GLY A 297 -7.28 7.68 -6.13
N ALA A 298 -6.34 6.80 -5.81
CA ALA A 298 -5.59 6.03 -6.80
C ALA A 298 -6.43 5.01 -7.59
N PHE A 299 -7.65 4.72 -7.17
CA PHE A 299 -8.50 3.76 -7.91
C PHE A 299 -8.82 4.23 -9.33
N THR A 300 -8.91 5.56 -9.55
CA THR A 300 -9.15 6.13 -10.87
C THR A 300 -8.00 5.92 -11.87
N GLU A 301 -6.83 5.54 -11.37
CA GLU A 301 -5.66 5.23 -12.19
C GLU A 301 -5.51 3.72 -12.45
N ILE A 302 -5.96 2.90 -11.48
CA ILE A 302 -5.75 1.44 -11.51
C ILE A 302 -6.91 0.71 -12.18
N VAL A 303 -8.15 1.19 -11.96
CA VAL A 303 -9.36 0.53 -12.45
C VAL A 303 -9.89 1.26 -13.66
N ASP A 304 -9.92 0.57 -14.78
CA ASP A 304 -10.56 1.03 -16.02
C ASP A 304 -11.61 -0.02 -16.50
N GLU A 305 -12.34 0.30 -17.57
CA GLU A 305 -13.40 -0.55 -18.14
C GLU A 305 -12.94 -1.94 -18.59
N ARG A 306 -11.62 -2.18 -18.68
CA ARG A 306 -11.04 -3.49 -19.03
C ARG A 306 -10.93 -4.43 -17.83
N CYS A 307 -10.91 -3.90 -16.62
CA CYS A 307 -10.66 -4.67 -15.41
C CYS A 307 -11.71 -4.49 -14.31
N GLY A 308 -12.66 -3.58 -14.48
CA GLY A 308 -13.68 -3.33 -13.49
C GLY A 308 -14.53 -2.09 -13.77
N LEU A 309 -15.31 -1.70 -12.79
CA LEU A 309 -16.18 -0.54 -12.87
C LEU A 309 -15.95 0.41 -11.69
N LEU A 310 -15.97 1.71 -11.99
CA LEU A 310 -15.93 2.76 -10.98
C LEU A 310 -17.31 3.38 -10.78
N CYS A 311 -17.70 3.60 -9.52
CA CYS A 311 -18.97 4.23 -9.16
C CYS A 311 -18.76 5.49 -8.31
N ALA A 312 -19.79 6.31 -8.20
CA ALA A 312 -19.75 7.51 -7.38
C ALA A 312 -19.47 7.17 -5.90
N PRO A 313 -18.53 7.86 -5.23
CA PRO A 313 -18.22 7.63 -3.83
C PRO A 313 -19.42 7.97 -2.94
N ASN A 314 -19.47 7.32 -1.75
CA ASN A 314 -20.55 7.49 -0.77
C ASN A 314 -21.97 7.21 -1.30
N ASN A 315 -22.10 6.42 -2.37
CA ASN A 315 -23.38 6.13 -3.03
C ASN A 315 -23.63 4.61 -3.14
N PRO A 316 -24.32 4.00 -2.16
CA PRO A 316 -24.64 2.57 -2.18
C PRO A 316 -25.49 2.14 -3.37
N LYS A 317 -26.34 3.05 -3.92
CA LYS A 317 -27.15 2.75 -5.11
C LYS A 317 -26.25 2.63 -6.34
N ALA A 318 -25.38 3.61 -6.56
CA ALA A 318 -24.45 3.59 -7.70
C ALA A 318 -23.54 2.36 -7.66
N MET A 319 -23.09 1.95 -6.47
CA MET A 319 -22.29 0.73 -6.30
C MET A 319 -23.10 -0.55 -6.61
N ALA A 320 -24.35 -0.65 -6.17
CA ALA A 320 -25.21 -1.78 -6.51
C ALA A 320 -25.54 -1.86 -8.00
N ASP A 321 -25.72 -0.70 -8.64
CA ASP A 321 -25.96 -0.63 -10.09
C ASP A 321 -24.70 -1.06 -10.86
N ALA A 322 -23.51 -0.63 -10.46
CA ALA A 322 -22.23 -1.07 -11.03
C ALA A 322 -21.99 -2.57 -10.84
N VAL A 323 -22.37 -3.16 -9.70
CA VAL A 323 -22.30 -4.62 -9.50
C VAL A 323 -23.21 -5.35 -10.46
N ARG A 324 -24.45 -4.90 -10.66
CA ARG A 324 -25.37 -5.52 -11.62
C ARG A 324 -24.87 -5.39 -13.06
N GLU A 325 -24.33 -4.24 -13.42
CA GLU A 325 -23.71 -3.98 -14.72
C GLU A 325 -22.52 -4.92 -14.97
N LEU A 326 -21.64 -5.11 -13.97
CA LEU A 326 -20.50 -6.02 -14.05
C LEU A 326 -20.94 -7.44 -14.38
N PHE A 327 -21.98 -7.95 -13.74
CA PHE A 327 -22.51 -9.31 -13.95
C PHE A 327 -23.48 -9.40 -15.14
N GLY A 328 -23.93 -8.30 -15.68
CA GLY A 328 -24.62 -8.24 -16.97
C GLY A 328 -23.68 -8.32 -18.17
N ALA A 329 -22.38 -8.08 -17.94
CA ALA A 329 -21.29 -8.23 -18.90
C ALA A 329 -20.55 -9.56 -18.71
N ASP A 330 -19.53 -9.81 -19.52
CA ASP A 330 -18.62 -10.95 -19.38
C ASP A 330 -17.60 -10.69 -18.24
N SER A 331 -18.01 -10.93 -17.00
CA SER A 331 -17.19 -10.72 -15.79
C SER A 331 -15.94 -11.61 -15.76
N GLN A 332 -15.98 -12.80 -16.38
CA GLN A 332 -14.80 -13.66 -16.48
C GLN A 332 -13.74 -13.02 -17.37
N ARG A 333 -14.13 -12.52 -18.53
CA ARG A 333 -13.23 -11.81 -19.44
C ARG A 333 -12.62 -10.57 -18.78
N LEU A 334 -13.39 -9.81 -18.00
CA LEU A 334 -12.89 -8.67 -17.24
C LEU A 334 -11.85 -9.10 -16.21
N GLY A 335 -12.07 -10.20 -15.49
CA GLY A 335 -11.10 -10.77 -14.55
C GLY A 335 -9.79 -11.18 -15.22
N GLU A 336 -9.87 -11.84 -16.38
CA GLU A 336 -8.68 -12.21 -17.16
C GLU A 336 -7.91 -10.99 -17.68
N GLN A 337 -8.61 -9.94 -18.09
CA GLN A 337 -7.99 -8.68 -18.50
C GLN A 337 -7.35 -7.96 -17.32
N ALA A 338 -8.02 -7.95 -16.16
CA ALA A 338 -7.49 -7.42 -14.92
C ALA A 338 -6.17 -8.11 -14.53
N ARG A 339 -6.11 -9.45 -14.61
CA ARG A 339 -4.88 -10.21 -14.36
C ARG A 339 -3.76 -9.80 -15.32
N ARG A 340 -4.03 -9.73 -16.62
CA ARG A 340 -3.03 -9.32 -17.62
C ARG A 340 -2.53 -7.90 -17.39
N HIS A 341 -3.41 -6.98 -17.01
CA HIS A 341 -3.04 -5.60 -16.70
C HIS A 341 -2.04 -5.54 -15.53
N VAL A 342 -2.31 -6.28 -14.46
CA VAL A 342 -1.43 -6.31 -13.28
C VAL A 342 -0.09 -7.00 -13.59
N GLU A 343 -0.08 -8.07 -14.37
CA GLU A 343 1.15 -8.74 -14.82
C GLU A 343 2.08 -7.81 -15.60
N GLN A 344 1.51 -6.95 -16.42
CA GLN A 344 2.27 -6.02 -17.26
C GLN A 344 2.77 -4.78 -16.51
N GLN A 345 1.98 -4.25 -15.58
CA GLN A 345 2.24 -2.94 -14.98
C GLN A 345 2.72 -2.99 -13.53
N TYR A 346 2.33 -4.01 -12.77
CA TYR A 346 2.49 -4.05 -11.32
C TYR A 346 3.21 -5.31 -10.82
N ALA A 347 3.79 -6.10 -11.72
CA ALA A 347 4.67 -7.19 -11.33
C ALA A 347 5.88 -6.64 -10.57
N TRP A 348 6.24 -7.29 -9.45
CA TRP A 348 7.31 -6.80 -8.58
C TRP A 348 8.64 -6.59 -9.30
N ASP A 349 8.99 -7.41 -10.28
CA ASP A 349 10.27 -7.27 -10.98
C ASP A 349 10.34 -5.96 -11.76
N ALA A 350 9.27 -5.61 -12.49
CA ALA A 350 9.18 -4.33 -13.19
C ALA A 350 9.16 -3.13 -12.22
N VAL A 351 8.45 -3.27 -11.09
CA VAL A 351 8.38 -2.23 -10.06
C VAL A 351 9.74 -1.99 -9.39
N VAL A 352 10.49 -3.05 -9.08
CA VAL A 352 11.84 -2.94 -8.51
C VAL A 352 12.82 -2.36 -9.52
N ASP A 353 12.75 -2.73 -10.80
CA ASP A 353 13.62 -2.17 -11.83
C ASP A 353 13.35 -0.67 -12.04
N SER A 354 12.08 -0.24 -12.00
CA SER A 354 11.71 1.19 -11.99
C SER A 354 12.29 1.91 -10.77
N LEU A 355 12.16 1.33 -9.58
CA LEU A 355 12.67 1.88 -8.33
C LEU A 355 14.21 2.03 -8.37
N LEU A 356 14.93 1.03 -8.87
CA LEU A 356 16.37 1.09 -9.07
C LEU A 356 16.75 2.19 -10.07
N GLY A 357 15.94 2.45 -11.09
CA GLY A 357 16.11 3.59 -12.00
C GLY A 357 16.07 4.93 -11.26
N HIS A 358 15.16 5.09 -10.28
CA HIS A 358 15.13 6.29 -9.44
C HIS A 358 16.40 6.41 -8.57
N TYR A 359 16.88 5.32 -7.98
CA TYR A 359 18.08 5.33 -7.15
C TYR A 359 19.33 5.68 -7.98
N HIS A 360 19.51 5.05 -9.14
CA HIS A 360 20.64 5.35 -10.03
C HIS A 360 20.65 6.81 -10.50
N ALA A 361 19.48 7.36 -10.83
CA ALA A 361 19.38 8.76 -11.25
C ALA A 361 19.83 9.73 -10.14
N VAL A 362 19.49 9.46 -8.88
CA VAL A 362 19.90 10.30 -7.75
C VAL A 362 21.38 10.11 -7.42
N LEU A 363 21.88 8.87 -7.41
CA LEU A 363 23.29 8.58 -7.17
C LEU A 363 24.20 9.19 -8.25
N GLY A 364 23.80 9.14 -9.52
CA GLY A 364 24.54 9.71 -10.64
C GLY A 364 24.63 11.24 -10.61
N THR A 365 23.66 11.92 -10.00
CA THR A 365 23.70 13.38 -9.83
C THR A 365 24.46 13.81 -8.57
N HIS A 366 24.48 12.96 -7.54
CA HIS A 366 25.13 13.29 -6.26
C HIS A 366 26.64 13.06 -6.29
N LYS A 367 27.10 11.97 -6.92
CA LYS A 367 28.53 11.70 -7.22
C LYS A 367 28.68 11.63 -8.73
N PRO A 368 29.02 12.74 -9.44
CA PRO A 368 29.29 12.63 -10.86
C PRO A 368 30.43 11.60 -11.04
N MET A 369 30.17 10.58 -11.87
CA MET A 369 31.18 9.60 -12.22
C MET A 369 32.46 10.33 -12.61
N LEU A 370 33.52 10.20 -11.78
CA LEU A 370 34.85 10.60 -12.20
C LEU A 370 35.13 9.80 -13.48
N ALA A 371 35.13 10.50 -14.62
CA ALA A 371 35.49 9.93 -15.86
C ALA A 371 36.92 9.37 -15.66
N HIS A 372 37.05 8.05 -15.71
CA HIS A 372 38.38 7.42 -15.77
C HIS A 372 39.03 7.84 -17.08
N GLY A 373 39.97 8.78 -16.97
CA GLY A 373 40.95 9.07 -18.01
C GLY A 373 41.90 7.89 -18.20
#